data_fc5ec61ef322eff9312f12db4b5b1e7e
#
_entry.id   fc5ec61ef322eff9312f12db4b5b1e7e
#
_cell.length_a   1.000
_cell.length_b   1.000
_cell.length_c   1.000
_cell.angle_alpha   90.00
_cell.angle_beta   90.00
_cell.angle_gamma   90.00
#
_symmetry.space_group_name_H-M   'P 1'
#
loop_
_entity.id
_entity.type
_entity.pdbx_description
1 polymer ?
#
loop_
_entity_poly.entity_id
_entity_poly.type
_entity_poly.pdbx_seq_one_letter_code
_entity_poly.pdbx_strand_id
1 'polypeptide(L)'
;MQDLKSSDYKIYSKFIENLAKKLTKFYYSKLDKPFKVTNKLRGKGYDPVTSADKSFEKFIRKEIRKKFPTHQVIGEEFGLNKNKSDFTWILDPIDGTRSFVIGNPTWSNLISLNYKGNPIVGLA
;
A
#
# COMPACT_ATOMS: atom_id res chain seq x y z
N MET A 1 26.70 -11.79 6.29
CA MET A 1 25.31 -11.40 6.14
C MET A 1 24.92 -10.49 7.29
N GLN A 2 24.51 -9.29 7.00
CA GLN A 2 24.11 -8.34 8.03
C GLN A 2 22.65 -8.56 8.39
N ASP A 3 22.40 -8.91 9.66
CA ASP A 3 21.05 -8.98 10.17
C ASP A 3 20.56 -7.58 10.54
N LEU A 4 19.24 -7.40 10.51
CA LEU A 4 18.61 -6.16 10.92
C LEU A 4 18.77 -5.96 12.43
N LYS A 5 19.10 -4.73 12.81
CA LYS A 5 19.24 -4.34 14.22
C LYS A 5 17.91 -3.84 14.78
N SER A 6 17.77 -3.80 16.11
CA SER A 6 16.60 -3.22 16.77
C SER A 6 16.34 -1.78 16.31
N SER A 7 17.38 -1.00 16.07
CA SER A 7 17.27 0.37 15.56
C SER A 7 16.65 0.43 14.16
N ASP A 8 16.90 -0.56 13.32
CA ASP A 8 16.31 -0.64 11.97
C ASP A 8 14.79 -0.87 12.07
N TYR A 9 14.37 -1.81 12.91
CA TYR A 9 12.94 -2.07 13.14
C TYR A 9 12.23 -0.83 13.68
N LYS A 10 12.86 -0.05 14.55
CA LYS A 10 12.29 1.19 15.07
C LYS A 10 12.05 2.22 13.95
N ILE A 11 13.00 2.35 13.03
CA ILE A 11 12.86 3.26 11.89
C ILE A 11 11.66 2.87 11.04
N TYR A 12 11.54 1.60 10.69
CA TYR A 12 10.45 1.12 9.83
C TYR A 12 9.11 1.16 10.54
N SER A 13 9.05 0.80 11.81
CA SER A 13 7.83 0.88 12.62
C SER A 13 7.35 2.33 12.74
N LYS A 14 8.26 3.26 12.98
CA LYS A 14 7.94 4.69 13.07
C LYS A 14 7.42 5.22 11.73
N PHE A 15 8.04 4.83 10.64
CA PHE A 15 7.58 5.20 9.31
C PHE A 15 6.15 4.71 9.06
N ILE A 16 5.86 3.45 9.38
CA ILE A 16 4.53 2.86 9.20
C ILE A 16 3.48 3.55 10.07
N GLU A 17 3.79 3.86 11.32
CA GLU A 17 2.89 4.61 12.20
C GLU A 17 2.54 5.98 11.61
N ASN A 18 3.54 6.70 11.14
CA ASN A 18 3.32 8.00 10.49
C ASN A 18 2.55 7.87 9.19
N LEU A 19 2.83 6.83 8.42
CA LEU A 19 2.11 6.54 7.17
C LEU A 19 0.62 6.25 7.45
N ALA A 20 0.32 5.49 8.48
CA ALA A 20 -1.07 5.21 8.88
C ALA A 20 -1.84 6.50 9.16
N LYS A 21 -1.24 7.43 9.88
CA LYS A 21 -1.83 8.74 10.17
C LYS A 21 -2.06 9.55 8.88
N LYS A 22 -1.09 9.54 7.98
CA LYS A 22 -1.18 10.24 6.70
C LYS A 22 -2.26 9.62 5.80
N LEU A 23 -2.39 8.29 5.80
CA LEU A 23 -3.42 7.60 5.05
C LEU A 23 -4.83 7.95 5.53
N THR A 24 -5.02 8.05 6.84
CA THR A 24 -6.29 8.48 7.41
C THR A 24 -6.66 9.89 6.94
N LYS A 25 -5.73 10.82 7.03
CA LYS A 25 -5.93 12.20 6.55
C LYS A 25 -6.20 12.24 5.04
N PHE A 26 -5.46 11.46 4.28
CA PHE A 26 -5.62 11.37 2.84
C PHE A 26 -7.01 10.88 2.46
N TYR A 27 -7.50 9.83 3.13
CA TYR A 27 -8.84 9.32 2.90
C TYR A 27 -9.90 10.39 3.12
N TYR A 28 -9.90 11.01 4.30
CA TYR A 28 -10.95 11.99 4.64
C TYR A 28 -10.86 13.28 3.82
N SER A 29 -9.69 13.69 3.38
CA SER A 29 -9.53 14.91 2.60
C SER A 29 -9.73 14.73 1.10
N LYS A 30 -9.40 13.55 0.55
CA LYS A 30 -9.34 13.32 -0.89
C LYS A 30 -10.27 12.23 -1.41
N LEU A 31 -10.51 11.20 -0.63
CA LEU A 31 -11.16 9.97 -1.10
C LEU A 31 -12.55 9.74 -0.50
N ASP A 32 -12.94 10.45 0.54
CA ASP A 32 -14.30 10.41 1.09
C ASP A 32 -15.25 11.22 0.19
N LYS A 33 -15.34 10.81 -1.08
CA LYS A 33 -16.07 11.46 -2.17
C LYS A 33 -16.46 10.42 -3.21
N PRO A 34 -17.38 10.74 -4.14
CA PRO A 34 -17.68 9.83 -5.25
C PRO A 34 -16.43 9.42 -6.02
N PHE A 35 -16.34 8.17 -6.38
CA PHE A 35 -15.20 7.58 -7.08
C PHE A 35 -15.65 6.75 -8.27
N LYS A 36 -14.73 6.49 -9.21
CA LYS A 36 -14.98 5.66 -10.38
C LYS A 36 -14.63 4.21 -10.09
N VAL A 37 -15.44 3.30 -10.61
CA VAL A 37 -15.24 1.86 -10.50
C VAL A 37 -15.01 1.29 -11.90
N THR A 38 -13.99 0.42 -12.03
CA THR A 38 -13.71 -0.33 -13.24
C THR A 38 -13.59 -1.81 -12.89
N ASN A 39 -14.14 -2.70 -13.72
CA ASN A 39 -13.96 -4.13 -13.55
C ASN A 39 -12.64 -4.55 -14.22
N LYS A 40 -11.71 -5.13 -13.44
CA LYS A 40 -10.42 -5.63 -13.95
C LYS A 40 -10.58 -6.89 -14.80
N LEU A 41 -11.61 -7.69 -14.52
CA LEU A 41 -11.88 -8.92 -15.25
C LEU A 41 -12.71 -8.62 -16.49
N ARG A 42 -12.27 -9.12 -17.65
CA ARG A 42 -13.02 -9.06 -18.89
C ARG A 42 -13.83 -10.34 -19.05
N GLY A 43 -15.15 -10.22 -19.31
CA GLY A 43 -16.03 -11.36 -19.48
C GLY A 43 -16.64 -11.83 -18.16
N LYS A 44 -16.39 -13.09 -17.75
CA LYS A 44 -16.98 -13.67 -16.54
C LYS A 44 -16.22 -13.22 -15.29
N GLY A 45 -16.96 -12.85 -14.23
CA GLY A 45 -16.42 -12.50 -12.93
C GLY A 45 -16.40 -10.98 -12.68
N TYR A 46 -16.11 -10.63 -11.44
CA TYR A 46 -16.09 -9.25 -10.98
C TYR A 46 -14.91 -9.01 -10.05
N ASP A 47 -13.95 -8.25 -10.51
CA ASP A 47 -12.80 -7.82 -9.75
C ASP A 47 -12.66 -6.30 -9.86
N PRO A 48 -13.35 -5.53 -9.02
CA PRO A 48 -13.40 -4.08 -9.17
C PRO A 48 -12.09 -3.41 -8.77
N VAL A 49 -11.75 -2.35 -9.49
CA VAL A 49 -10.74 -1.39 -9.09
C VAL A 49 -11.39 -0.01 -9.09
N THR A 50 -11.06 0.82 -8.11
CA THR A 50 -11.58 2.17 -8.01
C THR A 50 -10.45 3.17 -8.28
N SER A 51 -10.83 4.43 -8.60
CA SER A 51 -9.85 5.51 -8.64
C SER A 51 -9.21 5.72 -7.26
N ALA A 52 -9.89 5.31 -6.19
CA ALA A 52 -9.35 5.33 -4.83
C ALA A 52 -8.21 4.34 -4.64
N ASP A 53 -8.31 3.10 -5.18
CA ASP A 53 -7.20 2.13 -5.16
C ASP A 53 -5.94 2.74 -5.75
N LYS A 54 -6.06 3.33 -6.92
CA LYS A 54 -4.93 3.95 -7.62
C LYS A 54 -4.38 5.16 -6.87
N SER A 55 -5.26 5.99 -6.32
CA SER A 55 -4.85 7.17 -5.56
C SER A 55 -4.13 6.79 -4.27
N PHE A 56 -4.61 5.78 -3.54
CA PHE A 56 -3.92 5.26 -2.36
C PHE A 56 -2.53 4.73 -2.71
N GLU A 57 -2.44 3.91 -3.75
CA GLU A 57 -1.15 3.34 -4.14
C GLU A 57 -0.15 4.41 -4.55
N LYS A 58 -0.55 5.40 -5.34
CA LYS A 58 0.32 6.53 -5.70
C LYS A 58 0.81 7.28 -4.47
N PHE A 59 -0.08 7.53 -3.53
CA PHE A 59 0.26 8.23 -2.29
C PHE A 59 1.28 7.44 -1.47
N ILE A 60 1.04 6.14 -1.26
CA ILE A 60 1.92 5.26 -0.50
C ILE A 60 3.30 5.18 -1.17
N ARG A 61 3.34 4.97 -2.48
CA ARG A 61 4.61 4.91 -3.24
C ARG A 61 5.40 6.20 -3.11
N LYS A 62 4.73 7.34 -3.16
CA LYS A 62 5.38 8.64 -3.01
C LYS A 62 6.01 8.79 -1.62
N GLU A 63 5.30 8.40 -0.57
CA GLU A 63 5.82 8.46 0.81
C GLU A 63 7.00 7.52 1.03
N ILE A 64 6.94 6.31 0.50
CA ILE A 64 8.04 5.35 0.56
C ILE A 64 9.26 5.92 -0.18
N ARG A 65 9.07 6.45 -1.37
CA ARG A 65 10.15 6.99 -2.20
C ARG A 65 10.87 8.16 -1.55
N LYS A 66 10.13 9.01 -0.84
CA LYS A 66 10.71 10.13 -0.11
C LYS A 66 11.67 9.69 0.98
N LYS A 67 11.30 8.64 1.71
CA LYS A 67 12.07 8.16 2.86
C LYS A 67 13.08 7.09 2.49
N PHE A 68 12.72 6.19 1.59
CA PHE A 68 13.51 5.02 1.19
C PHE A 68 13.60 4.92 -0.33
N PRO A 69 14.31 5.85 -0.99
CA PRO A 69 14.29 5.94 -2.47
C PRO A 69 14.89 4.73 -3.18
N THR A 70 15.68 3.89 -2.48
CA THR A 70 16.31 2.71 -3.07
C THR A 70 15.50 1.43 -2.87
N HIS A 71 14.45 1.45 -2.04
CA HIS A 71 13.64 0.26 -1.78
C HIS A 71 12.79 -0.10 -3.00
N GLN A 72 12.53 -1.39 -3.17
CA GLN A 72 11.57 -1.87 -4.15
C GLN A 72 10.15 -1.68 -3.62
N VAL A 73 9.22 -1.47 -4.55
CA VAL A 73 7.79 -1.42 -4.25
C VAL A 73 7.05 -2.28 -5.27
N ILE A 74 6.22 -3.19 -4.76
CA ILE A 74 5.28 -3.99 -5.56
C ILE A 74 3.88 -3.60 -5.12
N GLY A 75 3.05 -3.19 -6.07
CA GLY A 75 1.67 -2.85 -5.80
C GLY A 75 0.74 -3.45 -6.83
N GLU A 76 -0.50 -3.66 -6.44
CA GLU A 76 -1.52 -4.29 -7.28
C GLU A 76 -1.85 -3.43 -8.51
N GLU A 77 -1.83 -2.10 -8.36
CA GLU A 77 -2.30 -1.19 -9.42
C GLU A 77 -1.18 -0.74 -10.36
N PHE A 78 0.04 -0.56 -9.87
CA PHE A 78 1.17 -0.02 -10.66
C PHE A 78 2.36 -0.98 -10.78
N GLY A 79 2.22 -2.22 -10.29
CA GLY A 79 3.22 -3.26 -10.47
C GLY A 79 4.52 -3.01 -9.69
N LEU A 80 5.62 -3.55 -10.23
CA LEU A 80 6.94 -3.51 -9.61
C LEU A 80 7.76 -2.34 -10.17
N ASN A 81 8.34 -1.53 -9.29
CA ASN A 81 9.40 -0.63 -9.69
C ASN A 81 10.72 -1.42 -9.84
N LYS A 82 11.62 -0.96 -10.71
CA LYS A 82 12.81 -1.71 -11.11
C LYS A 82 14.06 -1.48 -10.24
N ASN A 83 13.91 -1.04 -8.99
CA ASN A 83 15.05 -0.90 -8.10
C ASN A 83 15.53 -2.27 -7.63
N LYS A 84 16.86 -2.43 -7.48
CA LYS A 84 17.43 -3.60 -6.83
C LYS A 84 17.65 -3.29 -5.36
N SER A 85 16.98 -4.03 -4.48
CA SER A 85 17.11 -3.85 -3.05
C SER A 85 16.72 -5.13 -2.32
N ASP A 86 17.32 -5.36 -1.16
CA ASP A 86 16.87 -6.41 -0.25
C ASP A 86 15.55 -6.05 0.43
N PHE A 87 15.15 -4.78 0.39
CA PHE A 87 13.91 -4.28 0.97
C PHE A 87 12.85 -4.12 -0.11
N THR A 88 11.70 -4.73 0.13
CA THR A 88 10.55 -4.68 -0.79
C THR A 88 9.29 -4.37 -0.01
N TRP A 89 8.61 -3.31 -0.41
CA TRP A 89 7.28 -2.95 0.07
C TRP A 89 6.24 -3.62 -0.82
N ILE A 90 5.30 -4.32 -0.20
CA ILE A 90 4.18 -4.95 -0.91
C ILE A 90 2.91 -4.24 -0.48
N LEU A 91 2.16 -3.75 -1.47
CA LEU A 91 1.00 -2.90 -1.27
C LEU A 91 -0.26 -3.56 -1.82
N ASP A 92 -1.30 -3.63 -0.99
CA ASP A 92 -2.68 -3.79 -1.42
C ASP A 92 -3.44 -2.57 -0.86
N PRO A 93 -3.63 -1.52 -1.67
CA PRO A 93 -4.14 -0.25 -1.17
C PRO A 93 -5.53 -0.34 -0.58
N ILE A 94 -6.40 -1.15 -1.17
CA ILE A 94 -7.73 -1.45 -0.62
C ILE A 94 -7.95 -2.95 -0.67
N ASP A 95 -7.68 -3.63 0.44
CA ASP A 95 -8.12 -5.00 0.64
C ASP A 95 -9.61 -4.97 0.94
N GLY A 96 -10.39 -5.72 0.18
CA GLY A 96 -11.84 -5.68 0.26
C GLY A 96 -12.45 -4.57 -0.61
N THR A 97 -11.96 -4.38 -1.84
CA THR A 97 -12.47 -3.37 -2.78
C THR A 97 -13.97 -3.47 -3.00
N ARG A 98 -14.54 -4.69 -3.02
CA ARG A 98 -15.99 -4.89 -3.16
C ARG A 98 -16.75 -4.27 -1.99
N SER A 99 -16.24 -4.43 -0.77
CA SER A 99 -16.81 -3.79 0.42
C SER A 99 -16.71 -2.27 0.33
N PHE A 100 -15.56 -1.77 -0.11
CA PHE A 100 -15.34 -0.33 -0.31
C PHE A 100 -16.36 0.25 -1.30
N VAL A 101 -16.58 -0.41 -2.43
CA VAL A 101 -17.48 0.03 -3.50
C VAL A 101 -18.92 0.18 -3.00
N ILE A 102 -19.40 -0.73 -2.17
CA ILE A 102 -20.77 -0.71 -1.64
C ILE A 102 -20.93 0.09 -0.34
N GLY A 103 -19.86 0.75 0.12
CA GLY A 103 -19.90 1.55 1.35
C GLY A 103 -19.84 0.73 2.63
N ASN A 104 -19.48 -0.55 2.56
CA ASN A 104 -19.28 -1.40 3.74
C ASN A 104 -17.92 -1.10 4.36
N PRO A 105 -17.80 -0.94 5.71
CA PRO A 105 -16.53 -0.58 6.34
C PRO A 105 -15.49 -1.71 6.43
N THR A 106 -15.79 -2.91 5.94
CA THR A 106 -14.88 -4.06 6.00
C THR A 106 -13.83 -4.03 4.88
N TRP A 107 -13.01 -2.99 4.86
CA TRP A 107 -11.87 -2.86 3.97
C TRP A 107 -10.70 -2.25 4.74
N SER A 108 -9.49 -2.43 4.24
CA SER A 108 -8.29 -1.89 4.87
C SER A 108 -7.19 -1.61 3.84
N ASN A 109 -6.20 -0.80 4.25
CA ASN A 109 -4.95 -0.70 3.51
C ASN A 109 -4.01 -1.79 4.01
N LEU A 110 -3.44 -2.60 3.13
CA LEU A 110 -2.43 -3.59 3.49
C LEU A 110 -1.07 -3.16 2.96
N ILE A 111 -0.11 -3.04 3.86
CA ILE A 111 1.26 -2.65 3.53
C ILE A 111 2.21 -3.55 4.30
N SER A 112 3.14 -4.17 3.60
CA SER A 112 4.16 -5.03 4.20
C SER A 112 5.54 -4.59 3.73
N LEU A 113 6.49 -4.50 4.67
CA LEU A 113 7.91 -4.38 4.33
C LEU A 113 8.56 -5.74 4.52
N ASN A 114 9.18 -6.23 3.45
CA ASN A 114 9.93 -7.47 3.47
C ASN A 114 11.43 -7.18 3.33
N TYR A 115 12.23 -7.95 4.06
CA TYR A 115 13.69 -7.92 3.97
C TYR A 115 14.15 -9.30 3.52
N LYS A 116 14.81 -9.36 2.36
CA LYS A 116 15.27 -10.64 1.75
C LYS A 116 14.16 -11.69 1.69
N GLY A 117 12.96 -11.26 1.30
CA GLY A 117 11.79 -12.14 1.14
C GLY A 117 11.02 -12.44 2.42
N ASN A 118 11.44 -11.93 3.58
CA ASN A 118 10.76 -12.18 4.85
C ASN A 118 10.05 -10.92 5.35
N PRO A 119 8.76 -11.00 5.70
CA PRO A 119 8.05 -9.84 6.25
C PRO A 119 8.66 -9.43 7.60
N ILE A 120 8.89 -8.14 7.79
CA ILE A 120 9.47 -7.60 9.01
C ILE A 120 8.58 -6.58 9.71
N VAL A 121 7.77 -5.85 8.97
CA VAL A 121 6.82 -4.86 9.50
C VAL A 121 5.61 -4.83 8.61
N GLY A 122 4.44 -4.63 9.18
CA GLY A 122 3.20 -4.56 8.40
C GLY A 122 2.16 -3.63 9.01
N LEU A 123 1.20 -3.25 8.17
CA LEU A 123 0.05 -2.41 8.51
C LEU A 123 -1.19 -3.02 7.86
N ALA A 124 -2.26 -3.05 8.62
CA ALA A 124 -3.58 -3.40 8.11
C ALA A 124 -4.65 -2.46 8.66
#